data_8e530ee0908fa5bb5febdaf8d4765492
#
_entry.id   8e530ee0908fa5bb5febdaf8d4765492
#
_cell.length_a   1.000
_cell.length_b   1.000
_cell.length_c   1.000
_cell.angle_alpha   90.00
_cell.angle_beta   90.00
_cell.angle_gamma   90.00
#
_symmetry.space_group_name_H-M   'P 1'
#
loop_
_entity.id
_entity.type
_entity.pdbx_description
1 polymer ?
#
loop_
_entity_poly.entity_id
_entity_poly.type
_entity_poly.pdbx_seq_one_letter_code
_entity_poly.pdbx_strand_id
1 'polypeptide(L)'
;MELKGIKKYGTVEAKVRKVAESMGEDVEYLFMNWSQANVAMDAITKPSVVYVLPPSGKLDFSYARVKDYPETQIGFLAPTDFDFDGTENDNIIEQMKRLAIKFVKALNASKCFELIEGKQPYQVVYDFLDQNVTGIVLNLPLEEVDGIIICDEESRYEDEKEGS
;
A
#
# COMPACT_ATOMS: atom_id res chain seq x y z
N MET A 1 -13.35 -2.31 -14.96
CA MET A 1 -12.93 -1.87 -16.31
C MET A 1 -11.57 -1.20 -16.23
N GLU A 2 -10.63 -1.65 -17.02
CA GLU A 2 -9.32 -1.01 -17.11
C GLU A 2 -9.36 0.12 -18.14
N LEU A 3 -8.92 1.30 -17.73
CA LEU A 3 -8.77 2.40 -18.67
C LEU A 3 -7.44 2.26 -19.41
N LYS A 4 -7.45 2.55 -20.69
CA LYS A 4 -6.22 2.56 -21.48
C LYS A 4 -5.24 3.58 -20.91
N GLY A 5 -3.98 3.24 -20.88
CA GLY A 5 -2.92 4.12 -20.41
C GLY A 5 -2.69 4.16 -18.90
N ILE A 6 -3.70 3.88 -18.09
CA ILE A 6 -3.54 3.88 -16.63
C ILE A 6 -2.46 2.89 -16.18
N LYS A 7 -2.40 1.73 -16.82
CA LYS A 7 -1.37 0.72 -16.55
C LYS A 7 0.04 1.28 -16.66
N LYS A 8 0.27 2.21 -17.55
CA LYS A 8 1.60 2.74 -17.82
C LYS A 8 2.08 3.63 -16.69
N TYR A 9 1.20 4.49 -16.18
CA TYR A 9 1.54 5.42 -15.11
C TYR A 9 1.11 4.88 -13.75
N GLY A 10 0.02 4.11 -13.75
CA GLY A 10 -0.50 3.50 -12.55
C GLY A 10 -1.24 4.46 -11.64
N THR A 11 -2.00 3.88 -10.75
CA THR A 11 -2.57 4.59 -9.60
C THR A 11 -1.62 4.45 -8.42
N VAL A 12 -1.86 5.19 -7.35
CA VAL A 12 -1.08 5.03 -6.12
C VAL A 12 -1.14 3.58 -5.63
N GLU A 13 -2.34 2.99 -5.63
CA GLU A 13 -2.54 1.59 -5.23
C GLU A 13 -1.72 0.63 -6.10
N ALA A 14 -1.73 0.82 -7.41
CA ALA A 14 -0.97 -0.04 -8.32
C ALA A 14 0.54 0.07 -8.10
N LYS A 15 1.03 1.26 -7.79
CA LYS A 15 2.45 1.49 -7.49
C LYS A 15 2.84 0.81 -6.17
N VAL A 16 1.99 0.92 -5.15
CA VAL A 16 2.20 0.25 -3.86
C VAL A 16 2.19 -1.26 -4.03
N ARG A 17 1.23 -1.78 -4.80
CA ARG A 17 1.14 -3.22 -5.10
C ARG A 17 2.43 -3.73 -5.74
N LYS A 18 2.92 -3.01 -6.74
CA LYS A 18 4.13 -3.41 -7.45
C LYS A 18 5.34 -3.49 -6.50
N VAL A 19 5.47 -2.53 -5.60
CA VAL A 19 6.54 -2.54 -4.61
C VAL A 19 6.38 -3.72 -3.66
N ALA A 20 5.17 -3.96 -3.17
CA ALA A 20 4.92 -5.08 -2.26
C ALA A 20 5.21 -6.43 -2.93
N GLU A 21 4.81 -6.61 -4.18
CA GLU A 21 5.08 -7.83 -4.93
C GLU A 21 6.58 -8.05 -5.15
N SER A 22 7.37 -6.99 -5.22
CA SER A 22 8.82 -7.09 -5.37
C SER A 22 9.53 -7.63 -4.12
N MET A 23 8.84 -7.70 -3.00
CA MET A 23 9.42 -8.17 -1.72
C MET A 23 9.51 -9.69 -1.62
N GLY A 24 8.98 -10.42 -2.59
CA GLY A 24 9.08 -11.87 -2.66
C GLY A 24 7.77 -12.59 -2.34
N GLU A 25 7.81 -13.92 -2.51
CA GLU A 25 6.62 -14.77 -2.37
C GLU A 25 6.21 -14.99 -0.91
N ASP A 26 7.10 -14.72 0.04
CA ASP A 26 6.83 -14.87 1.46
C ASP A 26 5.93 -13.76 2.01
N VAL A 27 5.72 -12.70 1.24
CA VAL A 27 4.91 -11.56 1.61
C VAL A 27 3.75 -11.45 0.65
N GLU A 28 2.54 -11.38 1.18
CA GLU A 28 1.34 -11.23 0.37
C GLU A 28 0.90 -9.77 0.35
N TYR A 29 0.27 -9.37 -0.75
CA TYR A 29 -0.33 -8.04 -0.87
C TYR A 29 -1.84 -8.13 -0.88
N LEU A 30 -2.50 -7.29 -0.08
CA LEU A 30 -3.96 -7.18 -0.05
C LEU A 30 -4.37 -5.71 -0.19
N PHE A 31 -5.42 -5.49 -0.96
CA PHE A 31 -6.06 -4.19 -1.07
C PHE A 31 -7.48 -4.31 -0.50
N MET A 32 -7.83 -3.42 0.42
CA MET A 32 -9.14 -3.48 1.05
C MET A 32 -9.63 -2.09 1.46
N ASN A 33 -10.91 -1.99 1.72
CA ASN A 33 -11.46 -0.87 2.48
C ASN A 33 -11.93 -1.37 3.86
N TRP A 34 -12.16 -0.46 4.78
CA TRP A 34 -12.54 -0.85 6.14
C TRP A 34 -13.86 -1.62 6.21
N SER A 35 -14.79 -1.37 5.29
CA SER A 35 -16.06 -2.10 5.28
C SER A 35 -15.91 -3.57 4.88
N GLN A 36 -14.83 -3.90 4.20
CA GLN A 36 -14.53 -5.26 3.74
C GLN A 36 -13.43 -5.93 4.59
N ALA A 37 -12.93 -5.24 5.61
CA ALA A 37 -11.78 -5.68 6.36
C ALA A 37 -11.96 -7.06 6.99
N ASN A 38 -13.14 -7.34 7.56
CA ASN A 38 -13.40 -8.65 8.17
C ASN A 38 -13.25 -9.81 7.18
N VAL A 39 -13.77 -9.63 5.97
CA VAL A 39 -13.71 -10.67 4.94
C VAL A 39 -12.27 -10.86 4.43
N ALA A 40 -11.57 -9.75 4.23
CA ALA A 40 -10.21 -9.79 3.71
C ALA A 40 -9.21 -10.33 4.73
N MET A 41 -9.42 -10.04 6.03
CA MET A 41 -8.53 -10.51 7.10
C MET A 41 -8.52 -12.03 7.24
N ASP A 42 -9.63 -12.70 6.91
CA ASP A 42 -9.67 -14.16 6.90
C ASP A 42 -8.70 -14.78 5.89
N ALA A 43 -8.31 -14.02 4.88
CA ALA A 43 -7.40 -14.47 3.84
C ALA A 43 -5.92 -14.35 4.25
N ILE A 44 -5.61 -13.73 5.39
CA ILE A 44 -4.23 -13.55 5.85
C ILE A 44 -3.72 -14.86 6.46
N THR A 45 -2.90 -15.56 5.70
CA THR A 45 -2.30 -16.83 6.11
C THR A 45 -0.78 -16.73 6.28
N LYS A 46 -0.21 -15.59 5.92
CA LYS A 46 1.23 -15.30 6.01
C LYS A 46 1.43 -13.80 6.15
N PRO A 47 2.65 -13.33 6.45
CA PRO A 47 2.92 -11.89 6.52
C PRO A 47 2.43 -11.15 5.28
N SER A 48 1.68 -10.09 5.48
CA SER A 48 0.99 -9.38 4.41
C SER A 48 1.18 -7.87 4.52
N VAL A 49 1.31 -7.24 3.37
CA VAL A 49 1.21 -5.79 3.21
C VAL A 49 -0.23 -5.49 2.80
N VAL A 50 -0.93 -4.74 3.62
CA VAL A 50 -2.34 -4.43 3.41
C VAL A 50 -2.49 -2.95 3.12
N TYR A 51 -2.85 -2.64 1.89
CA TYR A 51 -3.15 -1.27 1.51
C TYR A 51 -4.62 -0.99 1.80
N VAL A 52 -4.85 -0.06 2.73
CA VAL A 52 -6.21 0.32 3.09
C VAL A 52 -6.61 1.52 2.23
N LEU A 53 -7.75 1.42 1.57
CA LEU A 53 -8.25 2.50 0.72
C LEU A 53 -8.31 3.80 1.54
N PRO A 54 -7.56 4.84 1.15
CA PRO A 54 -7.54 6.09 1.89
C PRO A 54 -8.91 6.77 1.89
N PRO A 55 -9.41 7.19 3.06
CA PRO A 55 -10.69 7.88 3.12
C PRO A 55 -10.61 9.32 2.61
N SER A 56 -9.41 9.86 2.49
CA SER A 56 -9.19 11.24 2.07
C SER A 56 -7.80 11.39 1.46
N GLY A 57 -7.59 12.52 0.83
CA GLY A 57 -6.31 12.86 0.21
C GLY A 57 -6.42 14.19 -0.47
N LYS A 58 -5.42 14.51 -1.27
CA LYS A 58 -5.37 15.75 -2.06
C LYS A 58 -5.00 15.43 -3.49
N LEU A 59 -5.68 16.08 -4.42
CA LEU A 59 -5.29 16.04 -5.82
C LEU A 59 -4.58 17.35 -6.16
N ASP A 60 -3.41 17.24 -6.77
CA ASP A 60 -2.62 18.39 -7.14
C ASP A 60 -2.73 18.62 -8.65
N PHE A 61 -3.40 19.73 -9.02
CA PHE A 61 -3.64 20.13 -10.40
C PHE A 61 -2.57 21.08 -10.93
N SER A 62 -1.48 21.31 -10.20
CA SER A 62 -0.40 22.20 -10.60
C SER A 62 0.39 21.67 -11.80
N TYR A 63 0.24 20.41 -12.12
CA TYR A 63 1.00 19.72 -13.16
C TYR A 63 0.08 19.27 -14.29
N ALA A 64 0.65 19.04 -15.47
CA ALA A 64 -0.10 18.52 -16.62
C ALA A 64 -0.73 17.16 -16.30
N ARG A 65 -0.05 16.36 -15.50
CA ARG A 65 -0.61 15.12 -14.93
C ARG A 65 -1.00 15.40 -13.48
N VAL A 66 -2.24 15.11 -13.16
CA VAL A 66 -2.73 15.32 -11.81
C VAL A 66 -2.05 14.32 -10.86
N LYS A 67 -1.49 14.83 -9.78
CA LYS A 67 -0.86 14.00 -8.75
C LYS A 67 -1.81 13.75 -7.61
N ASP A 68 -1.79 12.53 -7.11
CA ASP A 68 -2.60 12.12 -5.98
C ASP A 68 -1.73 12.02 -4.72
N TYR A 69 -2.16 12.70 -3.67
CA TYR A 69 -1.50 12.68 -2.35
C TYR A 69 -2.47 12.11 -1.33
N PRO A 70 -2.64 10.78 -1.29
CA PRO A 70 -3.59 10.16 -0.37
C PRO A 70 -3.07 10.13 1.07
N GLU A 71 -3.98 10.23 2.03
CA GLU A 71 -3.68 9.96 3.43
C GLU A 71 -3.65 8.45 3.63
N THR A 72 -2.51 7.86 3.36
CA THR A 72 -2.36 6.42 3.23
C THR A 72 -2.12 5.73 4.56
N GLN A 73 -2.80 4.62 4.75
CA GLN A 73 -2.53 3.70 5.84
C GLN A 73 -2.16 2.34 5.24
N ILE A 74 -1.04 1.79 5.67
CA ILE A 74 -0.59 0.49 5.20
C ILE A 74 -0.39 -0.42 6.40
N GLY A 75 -1.10 -1.53 6.42
CA GLY A 75 -0.97 -2.54 7.44
C GLY A 75 0.14 -3.53 7.10
N PHE A 76 0.87 -3.92 8.12
CA PHE A 76 1.85 -5.01 8.06
C PHE A 76 1.41 -6.02 9.09
N LEU A 77 0.74 -7.06 8.62
CA LEU A 77 -0.02 -7.97 9.46
C LEU A 77 0.38 -9.42 9.21
N ALA A 78 0.33 -10.21 10.25
CA ALA A 78 0.60 -11.64 10.15
C ALA A 78 -0.40 -12.41 11.00
N PRO A 79 -0.69 -13.68 10.65
CA PRO A 79 -1.57 -14.50 11.46
C PRO A 79 -0.91 -14.80 12.81
N THR A 80 -1.73 -14.83 13.86
CA THR A 80 -1.33 -15.18 15.21
C THR A 80 -2.01 -16.47 15.63
N ASP A 81 -1.27 -17.38 16.22
CA ASP A 81 -1.89 -18.48 16.95
C ASP A 81 -2.34 -17.95 18.31
N PHE A 82 -3.29 -18.62 18.92
CA PHE A 82 -3.76 -18.26 20.24
C PHE A 82 -2.63 -18.43 21.26
N ASP A 83 -2.01 -17.31 21.63
CA ASP A 83 -0.94 -17.29 22.60
C ASP A 83 -1.40 -16.50 23.82
N PHE A 84 -1.57 -17.19 24.94
CA PHE A 84 -2.11 -16.61 26.15
C PHE A 84 -1.10 -15.77 26.93
N ASP A 85 0.19 -15.87 26.65
CA ASP A 85 1.21 -15.11 27.37
C ASP A 85 1.64 -13.81 26.64
N GLY A 86 1.16 -13.62 25.40
CA GLY A 86 1.44 -12.42 24.63
C GLY A 86 2.83 -12.35 24.01
N THR A 87 3.70 -13.30 24.27
CA THR A 87 5.08 -13.28 23.75
C THR A 87 5.09 -13.39 22.22
N GLU A 88 4.24 -14.22 21.67
CA GLU A 88 4.13 -14.38 20.22
C GLU A 88 3.70 -13.08 19.54
N ASN A 89 2.71 -12.39 20.13
CA ASN A 89 2.25 -11.10 19.60
C ASN A 89 3.38 -10.08 19.56
N ASP A 90 4.17 -9.99 20.61
CA ASP A 90 5.31 -9.08 20.66
C ASP A 90 6.35 -9.40 19.57
N ASN A 91 6.62 -10.67 19.35
CA ASN A 91 7.53 -11.11 18.29
C ASN A 91 7.00 -10.77 16.89
N ILE A 92 5.70 -10.97 16.69
CA ILE A 92 5.05 -10.64 15.42
C ILE A 92 5.11 -9.13 15.17
N ILE A 93 4.85 -8.31 16.19
CA ILE A 93 4.95 -6.85 16.06
C ILE A 93 6.34 -6.45 15.64
N GLU A 94 7.38 -7.00 16.25
CA GLU A 94 8.76 -6.69 15.86
C GLU A 94 9.08 -7.13 14.44
N GLN A 95 8.60 -8.30 14.03
CA GLN A 95 8.76 -8.77 12.65
C GLN A 95 8.04 -7.86 11.66
N MET A 96 6.84 -7.40 12.01
CA MET A 96 6.05 -6.53 11.14
C MET A 96 6.66 -5.12 11.05
N LYS A 97 7.28 -4.62 12.11
CA LYS A 97 8.07 -3.39 12.04
C LYS A 97 9.24 -3.54 11.06
N ARG A 98 9.94 -4.66 11.11
CA ARG A 98 11.04 -4.94 10.17
C ARG A 98 10.54 -5.02 8.73
N LEU A 99 9.39 -5.66 8.52
CA LEU A 99 8.77 -5.71 7.21
C LEU A 99 8.40 -4.30 6.71
N ALA A 100 7.83 -3.47 7.59
CA ALA A 100 7.51 -2.10 7.27
C ALA A 100 8.75 -1.29 6.86
N ILE A 101 9.85 -1.47 7.59
CA ILE A 101 11.11 -0.80 7.26
C ILE A 101 11.60 -1.22 5.87
N LYS A 102 11.58 -2.51 5.58
CA LYS A 102 11.97 -3.02 4.24
C LYS A 102 11.07 -2.45 3.15
N PHE A 103 9.76 -2.40 3.42
CA PHE A 103 8.80 -1.88 2.46
C PHE A 103 9.02 -0.40 2.17
N VAL A 104 9.22 0.42 3.20
CA VAL A 104 9.48 1.86 3.01
C VAL A 104 10.79 2.07 2.25
N LYS A 105 11.82 1.30 2.54
CA LYS A 105 13.06 1.36 1.77
C LYS A 105 12.85 1.00 0.30
N ALA A 106 12.03 -0.01 0.03
CA ALA A 106 11.68 -0.40 -1.32
C ALA A 106 10.85 0.67 -2.03
N LEU A 107 9.90 1.30 -1.32
CA LEU A 107 9.15 2.44 -1.85
C LEU A 107 10.09 3.58 -2.26
N ASN A 108 11.00 3.94 -1.39
CA ASN A 108 11.96 5.00 -1.67
C ASN A 108 12.86 4.65 -2.87
N ALA A 109 13.27 3.39 -2.96
CA ALA A 109 14.09 2.91 -4.07
C ALA A 109 13.32 2.87 -5.40
N SER A 110 12.01 2.69 -5.36
CA SER A 110 11.18 2.63 -6.57
C SER A 110 11.08 3.95 -7.30
N LYS A 111 11.29 5.06 -6.59
CA LYS A 111 11.16 6.43 -7.10
C LYS A 111 9.78 6.78 -7.64
N CYS A 112 8.78 6.01 -7.27
CA CYS A 112 7.38 6.30 -7.60
C CYS A 112 6.80 7.43 -6.75
N PHE A 113 7.38 7.63 -5.56
CA PHE A 113 6.94 8.63 -4.59
C PHE A 113 8.12 9.47 -4.13
N GLU A 114 7.82 10.67 -3.64
CA GLU A 114 8.82 11.48 -2.97
C GLU A 114 9.39 10.71 -1.76
N LEU A 115 10.63 11.02 -1.42
CA LEU A 115 11.34 10.31 -0.35
C LEU A 115 10.56 10.38 0.97
N ILE A 116 10.27 9.21 1.52
CA ILE A 116 9.68 9.08 2.84
C ILE A 116 10.81 9.12 3.86
N GLU A 117 10.81 10.18 4.66
CA GLU A 117 11.84 10.39 5.68
C GLU A 117 11.22 11.02 6.93
N GLY A 118 11.95 11.00 8.02
CA GLY A 118 11.47 11.53 9.28
C GLY A 118 10.58 10.55 10.02
N LYS A 119 9.80 11.07 10.93
CA LYS A 119 8.98 10.27 11.85
C LYS A 119 7.62 9.97 11.21
N GLN A 120 7.31 8.69 11.07
CA GLN A 120 6.03 8.24 10.55
C GLN A 120 5.27 7.52 11.66
N PRO A 121 4.05 7.95 12.00
CA PRO A 121 3.30 7.33 13.08
C PRO A 121 2.79 5.95 12.71
N TYR A 122 2.75 5.06 13.68
CA TYR A 122 2.14 3.75 13.51
C TYR A 122 1.28 3.40 14.71
N GLN A 123 0.37 2.46 14.51
CA GLN A 123 -0.47 1.91 15.56
C GLN A 123 -0.26 0.40 15.61
N VAL A 124 -0.20 -0.14 16.82
CA VAL A 124 -0.13 -1.59 17.02
C VAL A 124 -1.56 -2.14 17.01
N VAL A 125 -1.76 -3.26 16.36
CA VAL A 125 -3.03 -3.97 16.33
C VAL A 125 -2.83 -5.41 16.79
N TYR A 126 -3.72 -5.87 17.68
CA TYR A 126 -3.74 -7.24 18.20
C TYR A 126 -5.08 -7.87 17.88
N ASP A 127 -5.08 -9.11 17.42
CA ASP A 127 -6.30 -9.88 17.16
C ASP A 127 -7.40 -9.03 16.50
N PHE A 128 -6.98 -8.33 15.43
CA PHE A 128 -7.76 -7.28 14.81
C PHE A 128 -9.04 -7.84 14.17
N LEU A 129 -10.18 -7.19 14.47
CA LEU A 129 -11.49 -7.55 13.93
C LEU A 129 -11.90 -9.00 14.17
N ASP A 130 -11.66 -9.51 15.36
CA ASP A 130 -11.95 -10.91 15.74
C ASP A 130 -11.22 -11.95 14.90
N GLN A 131 -10.24 -11.51 14.12
CA GLN A 131 -9.34 -12.39 13.39
C GLN A 131 -8.02 -12.49 14.15
N ASN A 132 -7.39 -13.63 14.08
CA ASN A 132 -6.10 -13.83 14.73
C ASN A 132 -4.98 -13.20 13.91
N VAL A 133 -5.00 -11.88 13.80
CA VAL A 133 -4.05 -11.09 13.01
C VAL A 133 -3.45 -10.01 13.90
N THR A 134 -2.14 -9.92 13.89
CA THR A 134 -1.39 -8.97 14.72
C THR A 134 -0.35 -8.27 13.85
N GLY A 135 -0.03 -7.04 14.20
CA GLY A 135 1.00 -6.28 13.52
C GLY A 135 0.89 -4.78 13.77
N ILE A 136 1.23 -4.01 12.76
CA ILE A 136 1.18 -2.55 12.83
C ILE A 136 0.46 -1.97 11.61
N VAL A 137 -0.13 -0.80 11.81
CA VAL A 137 -0.65 0.02 10.71
C VAL A 137 0.19 1.30 10.69
N LEU A 138 0.85 1.54 9.58
CA LEU A 138 1.74 2.68 9.39
C LEU A 138 0.99 3.77 8.61
N ASN A 139 1.02 5.00 9.11
CA ASN A 139 0.48 6.14 8.39
C ASN A 139 1.59 6.77 7.56
N LEU A 140 1.42 6.78 6.24
CA LEU A 140 2.43 7.29 5.31
C LEU A 140 1.86 8.40 4.45
N PRO A 141 2.51 9.56 4.40
CA PRO A 141 2.14 10.61 3.46
C PRO A 141 2.75 10.31 2.09
N LEU A 142 2.05 9.59 1.25
CA LEU A 142 2.54 9.28 -0.09
C LEU A 142 2.32 10.47 -1.01
N GLU A 143 3.39 10.89 -1.68
CA GLU A 143 3.37 11.99 -2.65
C GLU A 143 3.91 11.45 -3.97
N GLU A 144 3.05 11.36 -4.99
CA GLU A 144 3.46 10.86 -6.29
C GLU A 144 4.50 11.74 -6.96
N VAL A 145 5.50 11.12 -7.55
CA VAL A 145 6.45 11.81 -8.44
C VAL A 145 5.82 11.99 -9.83
N ASP A 146 5.23 10.92 -10.35
CA ASP A 146 4.54 10.95 -11.64
C ASP A 146 3.04 10.81 -11.41
N GLY A 147 2.25 11.71 -11.95
CA GLY A 147 0.82 11.71 -11.75
C GLY A 147 0.07 10.73 -12.63
N ILE A 148 -1.26 10.76 -12.51
CA ILE A 148 -2.18 9.97 -13.30
C ILE A 148 -2.51 10.73 -14.58
N ILE A 149 -2.54 10.05 -15.73
CA ILE A 149 -3.02 10.62 -16.98
C ILE A 149 -4.55 10.54 -16.97
N ILE A 150 -5.19 11.66 -17.29
CA ILE A 150 -6.64 11.71 -17.45
C ILE A 150 -7.06 11.05 -18.77
N CYS A 151 -8.33 10.66 -18.88
CA CYS A 151 -8.83 9.85 -19.99
C CYS A 151 -8.50 10.42 -21.37
N ASP A 152 -8.67 11.72 -21.58
CA ASP A 152 -8.41 12.33 -22.90
C ASP A 152 -6.93 12.30 -23.25
N GLU A 153 -6.07 12.51 -22.30
CA GLU A 153 -4.63 12.41 -22.47
C GLU A 153 -4.19 10.97 -22.71
N GLU A 154 -4.83 10.03 -22.05
CA GLU A 154 -4.58 8.61 -22.24
C GLU A 154 -4.86 8.20 -23.68
N SER A 155 -6.01 8.62 -24.21
CA SER A 155 -6.40 8.30 -25.58
C SER A 155 -5.39 8.82 -26.59
N ARG A 156 -5.01 10.09 -26.47
CA ARG A 156 -4.02 10.70 -27.36
C ARG A 156 -2.67 10.02 -27.25
N TYR A 157 -2.28 9.68 -26.05
CA TYR A 157 -1.01 9.03 -25.79
C TYR A 157 -0.93 7.64 -26.42
N GLU A 158 -1.99 6.87 -26.33
CA GLU A 158 -2.06 5.54 -26.92
C GLU A 158 -2.02 5.65 -28.46
N ASP A 159 -2.73 6.61 -29.02
CA ASP A 159 -2.74 6.86 -30.47
C ASP A 159 -1.34 7.20 -30.99
N GLU A 160 -0.63 8.08 -30.30
CA GLU A 160 0.75 8.44 -30.65
C GLU A 160 1.68 7.23 -30.60
N LYS A 161 1.50 6.38 -29.60
CA LYS A 161 2.31 5.19 -29.43
C LYS A 161 2.01 4.14 -30.49
N GLU A 162 0.76 3.96 -30.85
CA GLU A 162 0.35 3.04 -31.89
C GLU A 162 0.75 3.52 -33.28
N GLY A 163 0.83 4.84 -33.47
CA GLY A 163 1.26 5.46 -34.71
C GLY A 163 2.76 5.44 -34.95
N SER A 164 3.53 5.04 -33.95
CA SER A 164 4.98 4.92 -34.06
C SER A 164 5.40 3.45 -34.26
#